data_dd7f99ec5a4cae15e756170112a7a4a7
#
_entry.id   dd7f99ec5a4cae15e756170112a7a4a7
#
_cell.length_a   1.000
_cell.length_b   1.000
_cell.length_c   1.000
_cell.angle_alpha   90.00
_cell.angle_beta   90.00
_cell.angle_gamma   90.00
#
_symmetry.space_group_name_H-M   'P 1'
#
loop_
_entity.id
_entity.type
_entity.pdbx_description
1 polymer ?
#
loop_
_entity_poly.entity_id
_entity_poly.type
_entity_poly.pdbx_seq_one_letter_code
_entity_poly.pdbx_strand_id
1 'polypeptide(L)'
;MKKILAFDSDDTIVLSKMPATDRMATLLAELLRWYDICIISGTGFESVIYPNTVRQIEKKIREIPGADLTKLHIMPTCGTRYYKFTDDEWQLQYQEDLTDEQKARIFAAIETSAKKLDMWEENPAGEIIEDRLSQITYSALGQQATPEAKYAWAEANKDKRKQLNQAVKALIPEFEVRTAGTTSLDITKPGIDKAYGMHKLMEATGVSMDEILFFGDKLEEGGNDYPVKVMGVDCIAVECWEDTAYALEGIVAITKAERR
;
A
#
# COMPACT_ATOMS: atom_id res chain seq x y z
N MET A 1 -21.03 -12.94 7.56
CA MET A 1 -20.24 -12.33 8.67
C MET A 1 -18.86 -12.01 8.14
N LYS A 2 -18.28 -10.84 8.46
CA LYS A 2 -16.93 -10.49 8.00
C LYS A 2 -15.89 -11.42 8.64
N LYS A 3 -14.95 -11.89 7.82
CA LYS A 3 -13.83 -12.75 8.24
C LYS A 3 -12.50 -12.02 8.15
N ILE A 4 -12.34 -11.15 7.14
CA ILE A 4 -11.14 -10.37 6.91
C ILE A 4 -11.45 -8.88 7.03
N LEU A 5 -10.62 -8.18 7.80
CA LEU A 5 -10.54 -6.72 7.81
C LEU A 5 -9.31 -6.33 6.99
N ALA A 6 -9.51 -5.69 5.85
CA ALA A 6 -8.45 -5.28 4.95
C ALA A 6 -8.24 -3.76 5.01
N PHE A 7 -7.01 -3.32 4.95
CA PHE A 7 -6.63 -1.92 5.15
C PHE A 7 -5.64 -1.47 4.08
N ASP A 8 -5.85 -0.26 3.54
CA ASP A 8 -4.72 0.52 3.06
C ASP A 8 -3.77 0.87 4.22
N SER A 9 -2.56 1.27 3.91
CA SER A 9 -1.55 1.61 4.92
C SER A 9 -1.52 3.11 5.21
N ASP A 10 -1.03 3.89 4.25
CA ASP A 10 -0.77 5.32 4.41
C ASP A 10 -2.07 6.11 4.58
N ASP A 11 -2.13 6.99 5.58
CA ASP A 11 -3.27 7.82 5.97
C ASP A 11 -4.55 7.02 6.35
N THR A 12 -4.50 5.69 6.28
CA THR A 12 -5.58 4.79 6.71
C THR A 12 -5.30 4.13 8.07
N ILE A 13 -4.12 3.53 8.28
CA ILE A 13 -3.73 2.93 9.57
C ILE A 13 -2.46 3.55 10.17
N VAL A 14 -1.70 4.26 9.36
CA VAL A 14 -0.52 5.04 9.79
C VAL A 14 -0.55 6.41 9.13
N LEU A 15 0.02 7.42 9.75
CA LEU A 15 0.38 8.65 9.03
C LEU A 15 1.44 8.31 7.98
N SER A 16 1.27 8.82 6.77
CA SER A 16 2.06 8.40 5.60
C SER A 16 3.55 8.24 5.89
N LYS A 17 4.07 7.04 5.67
CA LYS A 17 5.44 6.59 5.92
C LYS A 17 5.91 6.67 7.39
N MET A 18 5.02 6.92 8.33
CA MET A 18 5.35 6.95 9.75
C MET A 18 5.05 5.60 10.43
N PRO A 19 5.67 5.31 11.57
CA PRO A 19 5.32 4.12 12.35
C PRO A 19 3.87 4.15 12.86
N ALA A 20 3.24 2.98 12.90
CA ALA A 20 1.93 2.82 13.54
C ALA A 20 1.99 3.27 14.99
N THR A 21 0.99 4.04 15.41
CA THR A 21 0.86 4.46 16.80
C THR A 21 0.60 3.26 17.71
N ASP A 22 0.93 3.41 19.00
CA ASP A 22 0.66 2.37 20.00
C ASP A 22 -0.83 2.00 20.05
N ARG A 23 -1.72 2.99 19.91
CA ARG A 23 -3.18 2.79 19.82
C ARG A 23 -3.57 1.92 18.63
N MET A 24 -3.11 2.22 17.42
CA MET A 24 -3.43 1.46 16.22
C MET A 24 -2.86 0.05 16.27
N ALA A 25 -1.59 -0.10 16.66
CA ALA A 25 -0.96 -1.41 16.80
C ALA A 25 -1.67 -2.30 17.82
N THR A 26 -2.15 -1.73 18.93
CA THR A 26 -2.93 -2.46 19.95
C THR A 26 -4.28 -2.92 19.38
N LEU A 27 -5.00 -2.05 18.66
CA LEU A 27 -6.29 -2.39 18.06
C LEU A 27 -6.16 -3.51 17.00
N LEU A 28 -5.17 -3.41 16.12
CA LEU A 28 -4.91 -4.44 15.12
C LEU A 28 -4.52 -5.77 15.76
N ALA A 29 -3.62 -5.75 16.75
CA ALA A 29 -3.24 -6.96 17.49
C ALA A 29 -4.43 -7.57 18.23
N GLU A 30 -5.33 -6.77 18.82
CA GLU A 30 -6.52 -7.29 19.47
C GLU A 30 -7.51 -7.93 18.51
N LEU A 31 -7.69 -7.35 17.31
CA LEU A 31 -8.57 -7.89 16.27
C LEU A 31 -8.06 -9.21 15.70
N LEU A 32 -6.74 -9.46 15.68
CA LEU A 32 -6.13 -10.74 15.28
C LEU A 32 -6.55 -11.93 16.17
N ARG A 33 -7.22 -11.68 17.29
CA ARG A 33 -7.87 -12.76 18.07
C ARG A 33 -9.07 -13.37 17.33
N TRP A 34 -9.75 -12.59 16.52
CA TRP A 34 -11.06 -12.95 15.95
C TRP A 34 -11.13 -12.90 14.43
N TYR A 35 -10.39 -11.99 13.81
CA TYR A 35 -10.40 -11.74 12.37
C TYR A 35 -9.02 -11.99 11.77
N ASP A 36 -9.00 -12.35 10.51
CA ASP A 36 -7.82 -12.17 9.71
C ASP A 36 -7.69 -10.69 9.34
N ILE A 37 -6.47 -10.18 9.31
CA ILE A 37 -6.17 -8.79 8.93
C ILE A 37 -5.31 -8.81 7.68
N CYS A 38 -5.68 -8.01 6.69
CA CYS A 38 -4.86 -7.79 5.50
C CYS A 38 -4.40 -6.33 5.45
N ILE A 39 -3.09 -6.11 5.30
CA ILE A 39 -2.52 -4.80 5.00
C ILE A 39 -2.06 -4.82 3.54
N ILE A 40 -2.70 -4.00 2.70
CA ILE A 40 -2.36 -3.86 1.28
C ILE A 40 -1.92 -2.44 1.00
N SER A 41 -0.75 -2.28 0.36
CA SER A 41 -0.16 -0.98 0.10
C SER A 41 0.59 -0.98 -1.23
N GLY A 42 0.74 0.21 -1.83
CA GLY A 42 1.66 0.42 -2.96
C GLY A 42 3.14 0.44 -2.57
N THR A 43 3.46 0.38 -1.26
CA THR A 43 4.85 0.41 -0.75
C THR A 43 5.45 -1.00 -0.61
N GLY A 44 6.78 -1.07 -0.46
CA GLY A 44 7.49 -2.34 -0.27
C GLY A 44 7.38 -2.89 1.16
N PHE A 45 7.57 -4.20 1.31
CA PHE A 45 7.51 -4.86 2.62
C PHE A 45 8.67 -4.42 3.52
N GLU A 46 9.91 -4.64 3.10
CA GLU A 46 11.11 -4.39 3.90
C GLU A 46 11.37 -2.90 4.11
N SER A 47 11.03 -2.08 3.12
CA SER A 47 11.32 -0.63 3.13
C SER A 47 10.35 0.18 3.98
N VAL A 48 9.06 -0.20 4.02
CA VAL A 48 8.02 0.61 4.67
C VAL A 48 7.10 -0.19 5.58
N ILE A 49 6.45 -1.27 5.06
CA ILE A 49 5.36 -1.92 5.79
C ILE A 49 5.88 -2.62 7.05
N TYR A 50 6.97 -3.39 6.94
CA TYR A 50 7.51 -4.12 8.08
C TYR A 50 8.02 -3.19 9.19
N PRO A 51 8.94 -2.23 8.95
CA PRO A 51 9.46 -1.38 10.02
C PRO A 51 8.41 -0.48 10.65
N ASN A 52 7.44 0.01 9.87
CA ASN A 52 6.48 1.00 10.34
C ASN A 52 5.22 0.37 10.94
N THR A 53 4.71 -0.73 10.39
CA THR A 53 3.42 -1.28 10.82
C THR A 53 3.58 -2.65 11.48
N VAL A 54 4.14 -3.62 10.77
CA VAL A 54 4.20 -5.02 11.22
C VAL A 54 4.97 -5.16 12.54
N ARG A 55 6.14 -4.55 12.64
CA ARG A 55 6.96 -4.57 13.86
C ARG A 55 6.24 -3.99 15.09
N GLN A 56 5.37 -3.00 14.91
CA GLN A 56 4.58 -2.44 16.02
C GLN A 56 3.48 -3.41 16.45
N ILE A 57 2.82 -4.07 15.49
CA ILE A 57 1.83 -5.12 15.78
C ILE A 57 2.48 -6.31 16.50
N GLU A 58 3.63 -6.78 16.04
CA GLU A 58 4.40 -7.88 16.69
C GLU A 58 4.69 -7.62 18.17
N LYS A 59 5.05 -6.37 18.51
CA LYS A 59 5.28 -5.98 19.92
C LYS A 59 4.00 -6.15 20.74
N LYS A 60 2.85 -5.73 20.19
CA LYS A 60 1.56 -5.80 20.89
C LYS A 60 0.98 -7.20 21.02
N ILE A 61 1.22 -8.05 20.03
CA ILE A 61 0.77 -9.46 20.09
C ILE A 61 1.32 -10.19 21.32
N ARG A 62 2.55 -9.89 21.72
CA ARG A 62 3.14 -10.47 22.92
C ARG A 62 2.45 -10.05 24.21
N GLU A 63 1.75 -8.91 24.21
CA GLU A 63 1.03 -8.34 25.34
C GLU A 63 -0.45 -8.77 25.37
N ILE A 64 -1.00 -9.28 24.26
CA ILE A 64 -2.43 -9.56 24.10
C ILE A 64 -2.68 -11.07 23.97
N PRO A 65 -3.19 -11.72 25.04
CA PRO A 65 -3.46 -13.15 25.00
C PRO A 65 -4.46 -13.54 23.90
N GLY A 66 -4.12 -14.55 23.11
CA GLY A 66 -4.94 -15.08 22.01
C GLY A 66 -4.88 -14.29 20.71
N ALA A 67 -4.08 -13.23 20.63
CA ALA A 67 -3.72 -12.63 19.35
C ALA A 67 -2.81 -13.58 18.57
N ASP A 68 -3.06 -13.71 17.27
CA ASP A 68 -2.41 -14.70 16.40
C ASP A 68 -1.85 -14.04 15.15
N LEU A 69 -0.51 -13.97 15.08
CA LEU A 69 0.21 -13.34 13.97
C LEU A 69 0.02 -14.10 12.64
N THR A 70 -0.30 -15.38 12.69
CA THR A 70 -0.57 -16.18 11.48
C THR A 70 -1.83 -15.72 10.73
N LYS A 71 -2.68 -14.91 11.37
CA LYS A 71 -3.86 -14.27 10.76
C LYS A 71 -3.55 -12.94 10.07
N LEU A 72 -2.30 -12.47 10.12
CA LEU A 72 -1.89 -11.24 9.46
C LEU A 72 -1.37 -11.54 8.05
N HIS A 73 -2.01 -10.93 7.06
CA HIS A 73 -1.68 -11.00 5.65
C HIS A 73 -1.06 -9.68 5.21
N ILE A 74 0.11 -9.72 4.60
CA ILE A 74 0.78 -8.52 4.10
C ILE A 74 0.92 -8.60 2.58
N MET A 75 0.35 -7.61 1.89
CA MET A 75 0.29 -7.53 0.45
C MET A 75 0.91 -6.21 -0.05
N PRO A 76 2.26 -6.12 -0.09
CA PRO A 76 2.96 -4.97 -0.63
C PRO A 76 2.77 -4.85 -2.14
N THR A 77 3.09 -3.68 -2.70
CA THR A 77 3.02 -3.38 -4.13
C THR A 77 1.68 -3.82 -4.77
N CYS A 78 0.58 -3.44 -4.08
CA CYS A 78 -0.79 -3.78 -4.47
C CYS A 78 -1.05 -5.29 -4.63
N GLY A 79 -0.38 -6.13 -3.81
CA GLY A 79 -0.61 -7.57 -3.80
C GLY A 79 0.16 -8.36 -4.86
N THR A 80 1.14 -7.78 -5.54
CA THR A 80 2.06 -8.52 -6.42
C THR A 80 3.07 -9.36 -5.65
N ARG A 81 3.17 -9.11 -4.36
CA ARG A 81 3.89 -9.94 -3.38
C ARG A 81 2.97 -10.21 -2.20
N TYR A 82 3.15 -11.36 -1.56
CA TYR A 82 2.33 -11.76 -0.42
C TYR A 82 3.18 -12.44 0.64
N TYR A 83 3.07 -11.94 1.86
CA TYR A 83 3.78 -12.46 3.02
C TYR A 83 2.81 -12.95 4.08
N LYS A 84 3.15 -14.06 4.71
CA LYS A 84 2.49 -14.65 5.89
C LYS A 84 3.52 -14.94 6.97
N PHE A 85 3.09 -14.86 8.22
CA PHE A 85 3.87 -15.35 9.33
C PHE A 85 3.61 -16.83 9.55
N THR A 86 4.61 -17.67 9.30
CA THR A 86 4.54 -19.13 9.46
C THR A 86 5.91 -19.63 9.96
N ASP A 87 5.90 -20.68 10.79
CA ASP A 87 7.14 -21.26 11.35
C ASP A 87 8.04 -20.22 12.04
N ASP A 88 7.43 -19.29 12.80
CA ASP A 88 8.09 -18.21 13.55
C ASP A 88 8.84 -17.17 12.70
N GLU A 89 8.57 -17.10 11.39
CA GLU A 89 9.15 -16.10 10.49
C GLU A 89 8.17 -15.59 9.42
N TRP A 90 8.49 -14.42 8.82
CA TRP A 90 7.77 -13.90 7.67
C TRP A 90 8.21 -14.61 6.41
N GLN A 91 7.30 -15.37 5.80
CA GLN A 91 7.55 -16.12 4.57
C GLN A 91 6.85 -15.48 3.39
N LEU A 92 7.61 -15.27 2.31
CA LEU A 92 7.07 -14.87 1.01
C LEU A 92 6.33 -16.06 0.39
N GLN A 93 5.02 -15.91 0.19
CA GLN A 93 4.16 -16.96 -0.36
C GLN A 93 4.17 -16.98 -1.89
N TYR A 94 4.17 -15.81 -2.52
CA TYR A 94 4.36 -15.61 -3.95
C TYR A 94 4.93 -14.23 -4.27
N GLN A 95 5.47 -14.10 -5.48
CA GLN A 95 5.97 -12.84 -6.03
C GLN A 95 5.75 -12.80 -7.54
N GLU A 96 5.45 -11.61 -8.05
CA GLU A 96 5.28 -11.33 -9.48
C GLU A 96 6.22 -10.21 -9.94
N ASP A 97 7.50 -10.37 -9.60
CA ASP A 97 8.51 -9.34 -9.81
C ASP A 97 8.72 -9.02 -11.30
N LEU A 98 9.21 -7.83 -11.56
CA LEU A 98 9.73 -7.43 -12.86
C LEU A 98 11.07 -8.11 -13.10
N THR A 99 11.33 -8.52 -14.35
CA THR A 99 12.66 -9.03 -14.71
C THR A 99 13.69 -7.91 -14.79
N ASP A 100 14.97 -8.22 -14.67
CA ASP A 100 16.04 -7.21 -14.80
C ASP A 100 15.98 -6.45 -16.14
N GLU A 101 15.62 -7.14 -17.23
CA GLU A 101 15.40 -6.50 -18.53
C GLU A 101 14.22 -5.50 -18.50
N GLN A 102 13.10 -5.89 -17.88
CA GLN A 102 11.96 -5.01 -17.72
C GLN A 102 12.31 -3.77 -16.88
N LYS A 103 13.00 -3.96 -15.76
CA LYS A 103 13.48 -2.88 -14.90
C LYS A 103 14.40 -1.91 -15.64
N ALA A 104 15.39 -2.45 -16.38
CA ALA A 104 16.33 -1.64 -17.16
C ALA A 104 15.60 -0.77 -18.21
N ARG A 105 14.58 -1.32 -18.89
CA ARG A 105 13.75 -0.57 -19.83
C ARG A 105 12.93 0.52 -19.17
N ILE A 106 12.33 0.23 -18.00
CA ILE A 106 11.58 1.20 -17.21
C ILE A 106 12.49 2.34 -16.74
N PHE A 107 13.67 2.02 -16.21
CA PHE A 107 14.64 3.04 -15.77
C PHE A 107 15.05 3.97 -16.92
N ALA A 108 15.40 3.40 -18.06
CA ALA A 108 15.78 4.19 -19.24
C ALA A 108 14.63 5.09 -19.74
N ALA A 109 13.39 4.60 -19.72
CA ALA A 109 12.22 5.37 -20.12
C ALA A 109 11.95 6.55 -19.18
N ILE A 110 12.04 6.32 -17.86
CA ILE A 110 11.89 7.37 -16.84
C ILE A 110 12.97 8.42 -17.01
N GLU A 111 14.24 8.02 -17.00
CA GLU A 111 15.39 8.92 -17.08
C GLU A 111 15.34 9.79 -18.33
N THR A 112 15.11 9.15 -19.49
CA THR A 112 15.00 9.86 -20.80
C THR A 112 13.87 10.89 -20.78
N SER A 113 12.70 10.50 -20.29
CA SER A 113 11.52 11.38 -20.27
C SER A 113 11.65 12.50 -19.27
N ALA A 114 12.15 12.21 -18.06
CA ALA A 114 12.31 13.19 -17.01
C ALA A 114 13.38 14.24 -17.36
N LYS A 115 14.52 13.83 -17.92
CA LYS A 115 15.57 14.76 -18.40
C LYS A 115 15.05 15.64 -19.54
N LYS A 116 14.31 15.08 -20.50
CA LYS A 116 13.73 15.83 -21.63
C LYS A 116 12.74 16.92 -21.18
N LEU A 117 12.03 16.68 -20.07
CA LEU A 117 11.00 17.59 -19.53
C LEU A 117 11.53 18.51 -18.43
N ASP A 118 12.84 18.47 -18.14
CA ASP A 118 13.46 19.22 -17.05
C ASP A 118 12.78 18.89 -15.69
N MET A 119 12.63 17.59 -15.45
CA MET A 119 12.04 17.02 -14.23
C MET A 119 12.96 16.03 -13.53
N TRP A 120 14.23 15.97 -13.94
CA TRP A 120 15.25 15.16 -13.29
C TRP A 120 16.04 16.01 -12.29
N GLU A 121 15.79 15.79 -10.99
CA GLU A 121 16.48 16.50 -9.93
C GLU A 121 17.94 16.00 -9.83
N GLU A 122 18.91 16.93 -9.89
CA GLU A 122 20.34 16.59 -9.80
C GLU A 122 20.79 16.31 -8.36
N ASN A 123 20.10 16.91 -7.37
CA ASN A 123 20.39 16.74 -5.95
C ASN A 123 19.13 16.26 -5.20
N PRO A 124 18.63 15.06 -5.50
CA PRO A 124 17.38 14.58 -4.93
C PRO A 124 17.52 14.29 -3.42
N ALA A 125 16.45 14.46 -2.69
CA ALA A 125 16.34 14.02 -1.31
C ALA A 125 16.08 12.52 -1.26
N GLY A 126 17.15 11.72 -1.26
CA GLY A 126 17.11 10.26 -1.39
C GLY A 126 16.99 9.79 -2.84
N GLU A 127 16.69 8.51 -3.05
CA GLU A 127 16.62 7.93 -4.39
C GLU A 127 15.49 8.56 -5.22
N ILE A 128 15.81 8.89 -6.47
CA ILE A 128 14.85 9.44 -7.44
C ILE A 128 14.03 8.31 -8.09
N ILE A 129 14.61 7.13 -8.24
CA ILE A 129 13.95 5.90 -8.69
C ILE A 129 14.13 4.84 -7.60
N GLU A 130 13.02 4.31 -7.10
CA GLU A 130 12.98 3.22 -6.13
C GLU A 130 12.55 1.93 -6.83
N ASP A 131 13.35 0.87 -6.72
CA ASP A 131 13.00 -0.48 -7.15
C ASP A 131 12.28 -1.22 -6.01
N ARG A 132 10.98 -1.42 -6.18
CA ARG A 132 10.11 -2.22 -5.28
C ARG A 132 9.90 -3.63 -5.81
N LEU A 133 10.79 -4.14 -6.64
CA LEU A 133 10.82 -5.46 -7.25
C LEU A 133 9.73 -5.67 -8.32
N SER A 134 8.47 -5.61 -7.97
CA SER A 134 7.31 -5.72 -8.88
C SER A 134 6.76 -4.38 -9.37
N GLN A 135 7.28 -3.28 -8.82
CA GLN A 135 6.92 -1.91 -9.15
C GLN A 135 8.17 -1.04 -9.14
N ILE A 136 8.28 -0.14 -10.11
CA ILE A 136 9.29 0.93 -10.10
C ILE A 136 8.61 2.25 -9.82
N THR A 137 9.12 2.99 -8.84
CA THR A 137 8.57 4.28 -8.45
C THR A 137 9.59 5.39 -8.73
N TYR A 138 9.21 6.33 -9.58
CA TYR A 138 9.94 7.59 -9.75
C TYR A 138 9.38 8.65 -8.80
N SER A 139 10.24 9.46 -8.17
CA SER A 139 9.86 10.62 -7.36
C SER A 139 10.69 11.84 -7.77
N ALA A 140 10.02 12.86 -8.29
CA ALA A 140 10.68 14.01 -8.89
C ALA A 140 11.67 14.75 -7.99
N LEU A 141 11.46 14.72 -6.67
CA LEU A 141 12.33 15.34 -5.67
C LEU A 141 13.14 14.31 -4.84
N GLY A 142 13.01 13.03 -5.18
CA GLY A 142 13.53 11.93 -4.35
C GLY A 142 12.54 11.48 -3.27
N GLN A 143 12.71 10.24 -2.80
CA GLN A 143 11.77 9.59 -1.89
C GLN A 143 11.66 10.27 -0.52
N GLN A 144 12.73 10.91 -0.05
CA GLN A 144 12.86 11.53 1.29
C GLN A 144 12.56 13.03 1.32
N ALA A 145 12.08 13.62 0.21
CA ALA A 145 11.70 15.03 0.19
C ALA A 145 10.55 15.31 1.18
N THR A 146 10.58 16.49 1.80
CA THR A 146 9.56 16.87 2.79
C THR A 146 8.18 17.03 2.17
N PRO A 147 7.09 16.84 2.92
CA PRO A 147 5.73 17.05 2.42
C PRO A 147 5.54 18.44 1.81
N GLU A 148 6.04 19.49 2.47
CA GLU A 148 5.94 20.87 2.01
C GLU A 148 6.60 21.06 0.64
N ALA A 149 7.82 20.53 0.46
CA ALA A 149 8.53 20.60 -0.82
C ALA A 149 7.77 19.83 -1.92
N LYS A 150 7.21 18.66 -1.59
CA LYS A 150 6.40 17.86 -2.52
C LYS A 150 5.12 18.59 -2.95
N TYR A 151 4.40 19.21 -2.02
CA TYR A 151 3.19 19.98 -2.35
C TYR A 151 3.52 21.21 -3.21
N ALA A 152 4.55 21.98 -2.86
CA ALA A 152 4.98 23.13 -3.63
C ALA A 152 5.38 22.74 -5.07
N TRP A 153 6.14 21.65 -5.19
CA TRP A 153 6.54 21.11 -6.50
C TRP A 153 5.33 20.67 -7.33
N ALA A 154 4.39 19.94 -6.73
CA ALA A 154 3.21 19.43 -7.42
C ALA A 154 2.33 20.55 -7.97
N GLU A 155 2.14 21.63 -7.19
CA GLU A 155 1.38 22.80 -7.64
C GLU A 155 2.05 23.49 -8.83
N ALA A 156 3.37 23.65 -8.78
CA ALA A 156 4.15 24.27 -9.84
C ALA A 156 4.26 23.44 -11.12
N ASN A 157 4.07 22.11 -11.04
CA ASN A 157 4.37 21.16 -12.13
C ASN A 157 3.20 20.25 -12.54
N LYS A 158 1.95 20.64 -12.30
CA LYS A 158 0.76 19.84 -12.64
C LYS A 158 0.77 19.33 -14.09
N ASP A 159 1.01 20.21 -15.04
CA ASP A 159 1.01 19.88 -16.47
C ASP A 159 2.23 19.04 -16.85
N LYS A 160 3.42 19.37 -16.34
CA LYS A 160 4.63 18.61 -16.57
C LYS A 160 4.52 17.16 -16.08
N ARG A 161 3.88 16.96 -14.92
CA ARG A 161 3.66 15.62 -14.35
C ARG A 161 2.79 14.76 -15.27
N LYS A 162 1.71 15.33 -15.85
CA LYS A 162 0.89 14.64 -16.84
C LYS A 162 1.67 14.33 -18.12
N GLN A 163 2.47 15.30 -18.60
CA GLN A 163 3.33 15.11 -19.76
C GLN A 163 4.38 14.03 -19.51
N LEU A 164 4.98 13.96 -18.33
CA LEU A 164 5.94 12.92 -17.96
C LEU A 164 5.29 11.53 -17.99
N ASN A 165 4.10 11.40 -17.39
CA ASN A 165 3.35 10.13 -17.44
C ASN A 165 3.13 9.67 -18.88
N GLN A 166 2.66 10.56 -19.78
CA GLN A 166 2.43 10.24 -21.18
C GLN A 166 3.73 9.91 -21.93
N ALA A 167 4.82 10.63 -21.67
CA ALA A 167 6.10 10.40 -22.30
C ALA A 167 6.70 9.05 -21.90
N VAL A 168 6.65 8.69 -20.61
CA VAL A 168 7.11 7.38 -20.12
C VAL A 168 6.25 6.27 -20.74
N LYS A 169 4.92 6.40 -20.68
CA LYS A 169 3.99 5.41 -21.24
C LYS A 169 4.19 5.17 -22.74
N ALA A 170 4.56 6.21 -23.50
CA ALA A 170 4.84 6.08 -24.93
C ALA A 170 6.10 5.24 -25.23
N LEU A 171 7.09 5.24 -24.34
CA LEU A 171 8.33 4.46 -24.47
C LEU A 171 8.19 3.00 -24.02
N ILE A 172 7.27 2.74 -23.09
CA ILE A 172 7.03 1.41 -22.50
C ILE A 172 5.52 1.08 -22.49
N PRO A 173 4.87 0.99 -23.65
CA PRO A 173 3.40 0.86 -23.76
C PRO A 173 2.87 -0.46 -23.15
N GLU A 174 3.72 -1.46 -22.96
CA GLU A 174 3.38 -2.75 -22.34
C GLU A 174 3.26 -2.68 -20.80
N PHE A 175 3.65 -1.55 -20.18
CA PHE A 175 3.51 -1.34 -18.74
C PHE A 175 2.40 -0.35 -18.43
N GLU A 176 1.89 -0.43 -17.24
CA GLU A 176 1.01 0.58 -16.67
C GLU A 176 1.84 1.69 -16.02
N VAL A 177 1.56 2.95 -16.37
CA VAL A 177 2.20 4.13 -15.77
C VAL A 177 1.13 4.98 -15.12
N ARG A 178 1.18 5.07 -13.79
CA ARG A 178 0.20 5.82 -12.99
C ARG A 178 0.88 6.96 -12.25
N THR A 179 0.18 8.07 -12.11
CA THR A 179 0.60 9.09 -11.15
C THR A 179 0.29 8.58 -9.74
N ALA A 180 1.27 8.69 -8.84
CA ALA A 180 1.16 8.26 -7.47
C ALA A 180 1.54 9.40 -6.51
N GLY A 181 0.87 9.47 -5.39
CA GLY A 181 1.12 10.53 -4.41
C GLY A 181 1.21 11.92 -5.03
N THR A 182 2.10 12.75 -4.50
CA THR A 182 2.23 14.16 -4.88
C THR A 182 3.19 14.38 -6.04
N THR A 183 4.33 13.65 -6.08
CA THR A 183 5.45 13.89 -7.01
C THR A 183 5.88 12.66 -7.78
N SER A 184 5.15 11.54 -7.64
CA SER A 184 5.62 10.23 -8.09
C SER A 184 4.86 9.70 -9.32
N LEU A 185 5.53 8.80 -10.04
CA LEU A 185 4.94 7.87 -10.99
C LEU A 185 5.26 6.45 -10.54
N ASP A 186 4.26 5.59 -10.55
CA ASP A 186 4.40 4.16 -10.33
C ASP A 186 4.26 3.41 -11.67
N ILE A 187 5.19 2.52 -11.93
CA ILE A 187 5.22 1.69 -13.13
C ILE A 187 5.12 0.23 -12.72
N THR A 188 4.10 -0.47 -13.23
CA THR A 188 3.81 -1.87 -12.95
C THR A 188 3.50 -2.65 -14.22
N LYS A 189 3.37 -3.97 -14.11
CA LYS A 189 2.65 -4.75 -15.13
C LYS A 189 1.21 -4.25 -15.25
N PRO A 190 0.54 -4.40 -16.41
CA PRO A 190 -0.85 -3.97 -16.59
C PRO A 190 -1.80 -4.68 -15.61
N GLY A 191 -2.84 -3.95 -15.16
CA GLY A 191 -3.90 -4.51 -14.33
C GLY A 191 -3.53 -4.65 -12.84
N ILE A 192 -2.38 -4.15 -12.41
CA ILE A 192 -1.97 -4.17 -11.01
C ILE A 192 -2.55 -2.94 -10.29
N ASP A 193 -3.48 -3.19 -9.39
CA ASP A 193 -4.08 -2.22 -8.46
C ASP A 193 -4.54 -2.92 -7.19
N LYS A 194 -5.20 -2.22 -6.26
CA LYS A 194 -5.65 -2.85 -5.02
C LYS A 194 -6.78 -3.86 -5.23
N ALA A 195 -7.60 -3.75 -6.29
CA ALA A 195 -8.59 -4.79 -6.62
C ALA A 195 -7.90 -6.09 -7.04
N TYR A 196 -6.82 -6.00 -7.83
CA TYR A 196 -5.97 -7.15 -8.13
C TYR A 196 -5.48 -7.84 -6.84
N GLY A 197 -4.97 -7.07 -5.87
CA GLY A 197 -4.53 -7.61 -4.59
C GLY A 197 -5.67 -8.24 -3.79
N MET A 198 -6.88 -7.65 -3.81
CA MET A 198 -8.04 -8.27 -3.17
C MET A 198 -8.43 -9.60 -3.82
N HIS A 199 -8.38 -9.73 -5.15
CA HIS A 199 -8.57 -11.01 -5.82
C HIS A 199 -7.54 -12.04 -5.38
N LYS A 200 -6.26 -11.67 -5.31
CA LYS A 200 -5.20 -12.56 -4.80
C LYS A 200 -5.41 -12.98 -3.35
N LEU A 201 -5.90 -12.08 -2.51
CA LEU A 201 -6.25 -12.40 -1.12
C LEU A 201 -7.38 -13.43 -1.06
N MET A 202 -8.44 -13.24 -1.86
CA MET A 202 -9.56 -14.19 -1.94
C MET A 202 -9.09 -15.56 -2.46
N GLU A 203 -8.24 -15.62 -3.47
CA GLU A 203 -7.63 -16.86 -3.97
C GLU A 203 -6.81 -17.59 -2.90
N ALA A 204 -5.98 -16.82 -2.15
CA ALA A 204 -5.10 -17.39 -1.13
C ALA A 204 -5.84 -17.89 0.13
N THR A 205 -6.98 -17.25 0.47
CA THR A 205 -7.70 -17.53 1.72
C THR A 205 -8.99 -18.34 1.54
N GLY A 206 -9.52 -18.38 0.31
CA GLY A 206 -10.84 -18.97 0.02
C GLY A 206 -12.02 -18.14 0.56
N VAL A 207 -11.77 -16.91 1.03
CA VAL A 207 -12.80 -16.00 1.57
C VAL A 207 -13.50 -15.32 0.40
N SER A 208 -14.83 -15.21 0.47
CA SER A 208 -15.63 -14.51 -0.53
C SER A 208 -15.62 -12.99 -0.30
N MET A 209 -15.95 -12.24 -1.33
CA MET A 209 -15.92 -10.76 -1.32
C MET A 209 -16.79 -10.15 -0.21
N ASP A 210 -17.99 -10.71 0.02
CA ASP A 210 -18.93 -10.30 1.06
C ASP A 210 -18.43 -10.55 2.49
N GLU A 211 -17.39 -11.38 2.65
CA GLU A 211 -16.74 -11.65 3.92
C GLU A 211 -15.56 -10.71 4.22
N ILE A 212 -15.24 -9.80 3.31
CA ILE A 212 -14.19 -8.79 3.48
C ILE A 212 -14.79 -7.43 3.81
N LEU A 213 -14.17 -6.69 4.73
CA LEU A 213 -14.43 -5.27 4.98
C LEU A 213 -13.13 -4.52 4.75
N PHE A 214 -13.15 -3.55 3.84
CA PHE A 214 -11.98 -2.77 3.46
C PHE A 214 -12.04 -1.35 4.02
N PHE A 215 -10.92 -0.85 4.52
CA PHE A 215 -10.73 0.53 4.96
C PHE A 215 -9.73 1.22 4.05
N GLY A 216 -10.06 2.42 3.58
CA GLY A 216 -9.18 3.21 2.71
C GLY A 216 -9.49 4.70 2.74
N ASP A 217 -8.47 5.52 2.50
CA ASP A 217 -8.57 6.99 2.49
C ASP A 217 -8.87 7.56 1.10
N LYS A 218 -8.72 6.77 0.02
CA LYS A 218 -8.89 7.18 -1.38
C LYS A 218 -9.94 6.34 -2.11
N LEU A 219 -11.16 6.26 -1.56
CA LEU A 219 -12.29 5.50 -2.13
C LEU A 219 -13.13 6.31 -3.13
N GLU A 220 -12.78 7.54 -3.47
CA GLU A 220 -13.34 8.35 -4.53
C GLU A 220 -12.80 7.98 -5.91
N GLU A 221 -13.51 8.37 -6.97
CA GLU A 221 -13.08 8.12 -8.35
C GLU A 221 -11.70 8.70 -8.62
N GLY A 222 -10.79 7.85 -9.12
CA GLY A 222 -9.39 8.20 -9.35
C GLY A 222 -8.47 7.93 -8.15
N GLY A 223 -9.00 7.60 -6.99
CA GLY A 223 -8.22 7.16 -5.82
C GLY A 223 -7.66 5.74 -6.00
N ASN A 224 -6.59 5.42 -5.29
CA ASN A 224 -5.93 4.12 -5.37
C ASN A 224 -6.71 2.99 -4.68
N ASP A 225 -7.70 3.32 -3.82
CA ASP A 225 -8.62 2.38 -3.17
C ASP A 225 -9.92 2.20 -3.96
N TYR A 226 -10.23 3.14 -4.87
CA TYR A 226 -11.44 3.11 -5.67
C TYR A 226 -11.68 1.78 -6.41
N PRO A 227 -10.65 1.11 -6.98
CA PRO A 227 -10.82 -0.20 -7.59
C PRO A 227 -11.42 -1.26 -6.65
N VAL A 228 -11.08 -1.23 -5.36
CA VAL A 228 -11.65 -2.17 -4.35
C VAL A 228 -13.15 -1.92 -4.15
N LYS A 229 -13.55 -0.66 -4.11
CA LYS A 229 -14.96 -0.28 -4.03
C LYS A 229 -15.73 -0.69 -5.29
N VAL A 230 -15.16 -0.47 -6.48
CA VAL A 230 -15.80 -0.81 -7.76
C VAL A 230 -15.99 -2.32 -7.92
N MET A 231 -15.07 -3.13 -7.41
CA MET A 231 -15.24 -4.59 -7.45
C MET A 231 -16.37 -5.10 -6.55
N GLY A 232 -16.90 -4.28 -5.63
CA GLY A 232 -18.05 -4.59 -4.80
C GLY A 232 -17.73 -5.06 -3.37
N VAL A 233 -16.51 -4.89 -2.91
CA VAL A 233 -16.14 -5.11 -1.49
C VAL A 233 -16.81 -4.04 -0.64
N ASP A 234 -17.35 -4.42 0.53
CA ASP A 234 -17.84 -3.46 1.51
C ASP A 234 -16.68 -2.59 2.02
N CYS A 235 -16.81 -1.28 1.88
CA CYS A 235 -15.75 -0.32 2.19
C CYS A 235 -16.17 0.69 3.25
N ILE A 236 -15.24 1.08 4.10
CA ILE A 236 -15.32 2.22 5.02
C ILE A 236 -14.32 3.26 4.55
N ALA A 237 -14.83 4.43 4.14
CA ALA A 237 -13.99 5.58 3.83
C ALA A 237 -13.53 6.25 5.13
N VAL A 238 -12.26 6.59 5.18
CA VAL A 238 -11.64 7.32 6.29
C VAL A 238 -10.88 8.52 5.73
N GLU A 239 -10.67 9.55 6.55
CA GLU A 239 -9.86 10.71 6.15
C GLU A 239 -8.45 10.63 6.76
N CYS A 240 -8.30 9.88 7.85
CA CYS A 240 -7.03 9.71 8.55
C CYS A 240 -7.05 8.43 9.40
N TRP A 241 -5.88 8.03 9.92
CA TRP A 241 -5.74 6.83 10.74
C TRP A 241 -6.57 6.89 12.05
N GLU A 242 -6.88 8.09 12.56
CA GLU A 242 -7.72 8.27 13.75
C GLU A 242 -9.15 7.79 13.52
N ASP A 243 -9.71 8.03 12.33
CA ASP A 243 -11.05 7.56 11.96
C ASP A 243 -11.10 6.04 11.94
N THR A 244 -10.07 5.41 11.37
CA THR A 244 -9.91 3.96 11.42
C THR A 244 -9.84 3.47 12.85
N ALA A 245 -9.05 4.11 13.72
CA ALA A 245 -8.93 3.71 15.12
C ALA A 245 -10.28 3.77 15.85
N TYR A 246 -11.09 4.82 15.65
CA TYR A 246 -12.44 4.90 16.24
C TYR A 246 -13.38 3.80 15.72
N ALA A 247 -13.35 3.52 14.43
CA ALA A 247 -14.13 2.43 13.85
C ALA A 247 -13.71 1.06 14.44
N LEU A 248 -12.41 0.81 14.59
CA LEU A 248 -11.88 -0.43 15.16
C LEU A 248 -12.21 -0.59 16.64
N GLU A 249 -12.21 0.49 17.44
CA GLU A 249 -12.68 0.47 18.83
C GLU A 249 -14.13 0.00 18.93
N GLY A 250 -15.00 0.48 18.03
CA GLY A 250 -16.38 0.01 17.91
C GLY A 250 -16.48 -1.48 17.58
N ILE A 251 -15.71 -1.95 16.58
CA ILE A 251 -15.68 -3.36 16.18
C ILE A 251 -15.18 -4.24 17.33
N VAL A 252 -14.12 -3.86 18.03
CA VAL A 252 -13.59 -4.56 19.20
C VAL A 252 -14.64 -4.66 20.31
N ALA A 253 -15.34 -3.56 20.61
CA ALA A 253 -16.35 -3.52 21.66
C ALA A 253 -17.53 -4.47 21.36
N ILE A 254 -18.05 -4.44 20.12
CA ILE A 254 -19.16 -5.31 19.68
C ILE A 254 -18.70 -6.77 19.70
N THR A 255 -17.54 -7.08 19.12
CA THR A 255 -17.04 -8.46 19.03
C THR A 255 -16.81 -9.06 20.42
N LYS A 256 -16.28 -8.27 21.37
CA LYS A 256 -16.15 -8.70 22.78
C LYS A 256 -17.48 -8.99 23.44
N ALA A 257 -18.53 -8.24 23.14
CA ALA A 257 -19.85 -8.45 23.71
C ALA A 257 -20.53 -9.71 23.18
N GLU A 258 -20.38 -9.98 21.87
CA GLU A 258 -20.96 -11.15 21.21
C GLU A 258 -20.27 -12.47 21.55
N ARG A 259 -19.02 -12.43 22.02
CA ARG A 259 -18.22 -13.62 22.34
C ARG A 259 -18.08 -13.89 23.85
N ARG A 260 -18.81 -13.16 24.69
CA ARG A 260 -18.99 -13.42 26.11
C ARG A 260 -20.09 -14.46 26.34
#